data_1d22b162504aa4687570238f6467ea78
#
_entry.id   1d22b162504aa4687570238f6467ea78
#
_cell.length_a   1.000
_cell.length_b   1.000
_cell.length_c   1.000
_cell.angle_alpha   90.00
_cell.angle_beta   90.00
_cell.angle_gamma   90.00
#
_symmetry.space_group_name_H-M   'P 1'
#
loop_
_entity.id
_entity.type
_entity.pdbx_description
1 polymer ?
#
loop_
_entity_poly.entity_id
_entity_poly.type
_entity_poly.pdbx_seq_one_letter_code
_entity_poly.pdbx_strand_id
1 'polypeptide(L)'
;MPHSLFSTDTDLTAENLLRLPAEFGCPVWVYDAQIIRRQIAALKQFDVVRFAQKACSNIHILRLMREQGVKVDSVSLGEIERALAAGYNPQTHPDDIVFTADVIDQATLERVSELQIPVNAGSVDMLDQLGQVSPGHRVWLRVNPGFGHGHSQKTNTGGENSKHGIWYTDLPAALDVIQRHHLQLVGIHMHIGSGVDYAHLEQVCGAMVRQVIEFGQDLRAISAGGGLSVPYQQGEEAVDTEHYYGLWNAAREQIARHLGHPVKLEIEPGRFLVAQSGVLITQVRSVKQMGSRHFVLVDAGFNDLMRPAMYGSYHHISALAADGRSLEHAPTVETVVAGPLCESGDVFTQQEGGNVETRALPEVKAGDYLVLHDTGAYGASMSSNYNSRPLLPEVLFDNGQARLIRRRQTIEELLALELL
;
A
#
# COMPACT_ATOMS: atom_id res chain seq x y z
N MET A 1 -14.04 3.87 -27.26
CA MET A 1 -14.96 4.74 -26.52
C MET A 1 -14.12 5.33 -25.39
N PRO A 2 -14.11 6.65 -25.17
CA PRO A 2 -13.43 7.19 -24.00
C PRO A 2 -14.14 6.61 -22.79
N HIS A 3 -13.40 5.89 -21.93
CA HIS A 3 -13.91 5.52 -20.63
C HIS A 3 -14.25 6.82 -19.90
N SER A 4 -15.51 6.96 -19.46
CA SER A 4 -15.88 8.00 -18.53
C SER A 4 -14.94 7.85 -17.34
N LEU A 5 -14.11 8.85 -17.11
CA LEU A 5 -13.07 8.88 -16.07
C LEU A 5 -13.64 8.68 -14.66
N PHE A 6 -14.96 8.78 -14.55
CA PHE A 6 -15.73 8.55 -13.33
C PHE A 6 -16.68 7.38 -13.61
N SER A 7 -16.40 6.23 -13.01
CA SER A 7 -17.34 5.09 -13.02
C SER A 7 -18.67 5.54 -12.42
N THR A 8 -19.79 5.07 -12.97
CA THR A 8 -21.13 5.33 -12.41
C THR A 8 -21.34 4.72 -11.02
N ASP A 9 -20.44 3.82 -10.60
CA ASP A 9 -20.51 3.10 -9.34
C ASP A 9 -19.46 3.61 -8.32
N THR A 10 -19.22 4.91 -8.26
CA THR A 10 -18.29 5.55 -7.33
C THR A 10 -18.80 6.90 -6.88
N ASP A 11 -18.48 7.28 -5.65
CA ASP A 11 -18.73 8.62 -5.12
C ASP A 11 -17.71 9.67 -5.64
N LEU A 12 -16.63 9.26 -6.32
CA LEU A 12 -15.60 10.14 -6.88
C LEU A 12 -16.04 10.78 -8.20
N THR A 13 -17.24 11.34 -8.24
CA THR A 13 -17.78 12.06 -9.42
C THR A 13 -17.23 13.49 -9.49
N ALA A 14 -17.21 14.08 -10.70
CA ALA A 14 -16.76 15.46 -10.88
C ALA A 14 -17.52 16.45 -9.98
N GLU A 15 -18.85 16.28 -9.83
CA GLU A 15 -19.69 17.09 -8.98
C GLU A 15 -19.30 16.99 -7.50
N ASN A 16 -19.11 15.75 -7.00
CA ASN A 16 -18.69 15.52 -5.63
C ASN A 16 -17.29 16.08 -5.35
N LEU A 17 -16.34 15.85 -6.25
CA LEU A 17 -14.96 16.29 -6.07
C LEU A 17 -14.84 17.82 -6.11
N LEU A 18 -15.63 18.51 -6.94
CA LEU A 18 -15.55 19.97 -7.11
C LEU A 18 -15.95 20.74 -5.83
N ARG A 19 -16.81 20.18 -4.99
CA ARG A 19 -17.24 20.83 -3.74
C ARG A 19 -16.24 20.73 -2.60
N LEU A 20 -15.41 19.68 -2.58
CA LEU A 20 -14.54 19.36 -1.44
C LEU A 20 -13.46 20.40 -1.14
N PRO A 21 -12.80 21.06 -2.13
CA PRO A 21 -11.85 22.13 -1.86
C PRO A 21 -12.42 23.30 -1.05
N ALA A 22 -13.69 23.64 -1.26
CA ALA A 22 -14.36 24.71 -0.52
C ALA A 22 -14.70 24.29 0.93
N GLU A 23 -14.99 23.01 1.15
CA GLU A 23 -15.39 22.47 2.44
C GLU A 23 -14.18 22.10 3.33
N PHE A 24 -13.16 21.44 2.75
CA PHE A 24 -12.03 20.87 3.49
C PHE A 24 -10.70 21.54 3.20
N GLY A 25 -10.64 22.50 2.28
CA GLY A 25 -9.42 23.13 1.80
C GLY A 25 -8.73 22.34 0.70
N CYS A 26 -7.82 23.01 -0.04
CA CYS A 26 -7.03 22.40 -1.12
C CYS A 26 -5.52 22.55 -0.79
N PRO A 27 -4.65 21.60 -1.18
CA PRO A 27 -4.94 20.27 -1.72
C PRO A 27 -5.62 19.34 -0.71
N VAL A 28 -6.30 18.28 -1.17
CA VAL A 28 -7.00 17.32 -0.30
C VAL A 28 -6.97 15.91 -0.86
N TRP A 29 -6.74 14.94 0.01
CA TRP A 29 -6.90 13.51 -0.28
C TRP A 29 -8.35 13.09 -0.16
N VAL A 30 -8.83 12.29 -1.10
CA VAL A 30 -10.20 11.78 -1.09
C VAL A 30 -10.20 10.30 -1.36
N TYR A 31 -10.97 9.54 -0.59
CA TYR A 31 -11.14 8.09 -0.74
C TYR A 31 -12.61 7.72 -0.89
N ASP A 32 -12.87 6.61 -1.58
CA ASP A 32 -14.19 6.01 -1.75
C ASP A 32 -14.25 4.65 -1.05
N ALA A 33 -15.09 4.53 -0.03
CA ALA A 33 -15.27 3.32 0.76
C ALA A 33 -15.86 2.16 -0.06
N GLN A 34 -16.69 2.46 -1.07
CA GLN A 34 -17.32 1.41 -1.90
C GLN A 34 -16.28 0.71 -2.77
N ILE A 35 -15.32 1.46 -3.31
CA ILE A 35 -14.21 0.87 -4.08
C ILE A 35 -13.40 -0.06 -3.18
N ILE A 36 -13.08 0.36 -1.94
CA ILE A 36 -12.37 -0.49 -0.98
C ILE A 36 -13.14 -1.78 -0.71
N ARG A 37 -14.44 -1.69 -0.43
CA ARG A 37 -15.29 -2.87 -0.19
C ARG A 37 -15.33 -3.82 -1.40
N ARG A 38 -15.39 -3.28 -2.62
CA ARG A 38 -15.36 -4.08 -3.85
C ARG A 38 -14.03 -4.83 -4.02
N GLN A 39 -12.92 -4.17 -3.74
CA GLN A 39 -11.60 -4.81 -3.82
C GLN A 39 -11.41 -5.89 -2.75
N ILE A 40 -11.95 -5.70 -1.54
CA ILE A 40 -11.97 -6.74 -0.51
C ILE A 40 -12.80 -7.95 -0.98
N ALA A 41 -13.98 -7.72 -1.54
CA ALA A 41 -14.86 -8.77 -2.02
C ALA A 41 -14.23 -9.63 -3.15
N ALA A 42 -13.32 -9.05 -3.94
CA ALA A 42 -12.58 -9.78 -4.98
C ALA A 42 -11.56 -10.80 -4.42
N LEU A 43 -11.29 -10.79 -3.11
CA LEU A 43 -10.34 -11.69 -2.45
C LEU A 43 -11.01 -12.62 -1.42
N LYS A 44 -12.34 -12.72 -1.44
CA LYS A 44 -13.13 -13.52 -0.48
C LYS A 44 -12.83 -15.02 -0.47
N GLN A 45 -12.18 -15.54 -1.50
CA GLN A 45 -11.79 -16.95 -1.62
C GLN A 45 -10.57 -17.31 -0.75
N PHE A 46 -9.77 -16.35 -0.32
CA PHE A 46 -8.68 -16.58 0.64
C PHE A 46 -9.21 -16.78 2.06
N ASP A 47 -8.60 -17.68 2.84
CA ASP A 47 -9.00 -17.91 4.22
C ASP A 47 -8.80 -16.69 5.11
N VAL A 48 -7.75 -15.89 4.83
CA VAL A 48 -7.44 -14.65 5.53
C VAL A 48 -6.91 -13.61 4.54
N VAL A 49 -7.53 -12.43 4.56
CA VAL A 49 -7.00 -11.22 3.91
C VAL A 49 -6.44 -10.31 4.99
N ARG A 50 -5.14 -9.95 4.90
CA ARG A 50 -4.46 -8.99 5.77
C ARG A 50 -4.12 -7.73 4.99
N PHE A 51 -4.60 -6.61 5.41
CA PHE A 51 -4.24 -5.34 4.80
C PHE A 51 -2.82 -4.93 5.20
N ALA A 52 -1.90 -4.88 4.23
CA ALA A 52 -0.57 -4.29 4.43
C ALA A 52 -0.73 -2.77 4.60
N GLN A 53 -0.93 -2.33 5.86
CA GLN A 53 -1.38 -0.99 6.17
C GLN A 53 -0.38 0.13 5.82
N LYS A 54 0.89 -0.21 5.53
CA LYS A 54 1.86 0.74 4.96
C LYS A 54 1.36 1.43 3.69
N ALA A 55 0.44 0.80 2.95
CA ALA A 55 -0.17 1.41 1.77
C ALA A 55 -1.08 2.59 2.12
N CYS A 56 -1.86 2.50 3.21
CA CYS A 56 -2.70 3.57 3.73
C CYS A 56 -3.07 3.29 5.20
N SER A 57 -2.37 3.90 6.15
CA SER A 57 -2.52 3.61 7.58
C SER A 57 -3.48 4.55 8.32
N ASN A 58 -4.39 5.23 7.61
CA ASN A 58 -5.42 6.06 8.25
C ASN A 58 -6.35 5.20 9.12
N ILE A 59 -6.55 5.58 10.38
CA ILE A 59 -7.34 4.83 11.37
C ILE A 59 -8.77 4.56 10.88
N HIS A 60 -9.39 5.48 10.16
CA HIS A 60 -10.75 5.30 9.64
C HIS A 60 -10.80 4.30 8.48
N ILE A 61 -9.76 4.23 7.64
CA ILE A 61 -9.62 3.19 6.62
C ILE A 61 -9.39 1.83 7.29
N LEU A 62 -8.54 1.77 8.34
CA LEU A 62 -8.34 0.54 9.10
C LEU A 62 -9.64 0.06 9.80
N ARG A 63 -10.49 0.96 10.29
CA ARG A 63 -11.82 0.60 10.83
C ARG A 63 -12.70 -0.01 9.76
N LEU A 64 -12.73 0.58 8.54
CA LEU A 64 -13.47 0.03 7.41
C LEU A 64 -12.96 -1.39 7.07
N MET A 65 -11.63 -1.60 7.03
CA MET A 65 -11.03 -2.93 6.82
C MET A 65 -11.50 -3.92 7.88
N ARG A 66 -11.43 -3.55 9.16
CA ARG A 66 -11.86 -4.40 10.29
C ARG A 66 -13.34 -4.76 10.20
N GLU A 67 -14.21 -3.82 9.87
CA GLU A 67 -15.65 -4.03 9.69
C GLU A 67 -15.97 -5.01 8.55
N GLN A 68 -15.09 -5.13 7.56
CA GLN A 68 -15.16 -6.10 6.48
C GLN A 68 -14.47 -7.44 6.81
N GLY A 69 -14.00 -7.64 8.04
CA GLY A 69 -13.30 -8.86 8.46
C GLY A 69 -11.86 -8.97 7.99
N VAL A 70 -11.29 -7.91 7.40
CA VAL A 70 -9.89 -7.86 6.97
C VAL A 70 -9.01 -7.64 8.19
N LYS A 71 -7.98 -8.48 8.34
CA LYS A 71 -6.92 -8.35 9.34
C LYS A 71 -5.85 -7.36 8.87
N VAL A 72 -4.83 -7.09 9.70
CA VAL A 72 -3.76 -6.17 9.33
C VAL A 72 -2.37 -6.79 9.47
N ASP A 73 -1.49 -6.37 8.57
CA ASP A 73 -0.04 -6.51 8.66
C ASP A 73 0.56 -5.15 9.03
N SER A 74 1.36 -5.13 10.12
CA SER A 74 2.00 -3.95 10.67
C SER A 74 3.51 -4.09 10.58
N VAL A 75 4.22 -3.02 10.21
CA VAL A 75 5.68 -3.05 9.99
C VAL A 75 6.45 -2.11 10.94
N SER A 76 5.76 -1.49 11.89
CA SER A 76 6.33 -0.61 12.91
C SER A 76 5.44 -0.53 14.15
N LEU A 77 6.00 -0.02 15.25
CA LEU A 77 5.22 0.27 16.47
C LEU A 77 4.06 1.24 16.17
N GLY A 78 4.32 2.28 15.40
CA GLY A 78 3.28 3.25 15.02
C GLY A 78 2.11 2.62 14.24
N GLU A 79 2.38 1.62 13.40
CA GLU A 79 1.33 0.87 12.71
C GLU A 79 0.55 -0.05 13.65
N ILE A 80 1.20 -0.69 14.63
CA ILE A 80 0.52 -1.45 15.69
C ILE A 80 -0.46 -0.54 16.45
N GLU A 81 0.01 0.63 16.92
CA GLU A 81 -0.83 1.58 17.67
C GLU A 81 -1.99 2.12 16.81
N ARG A 82 -1.81 2.32 15.51
CA ARG A 82 -2.90 2.69 14.59
C ARG A 82 -3.94 1.58 14.46
N ALA A 83 -3.51 0.33 14.37
CA ALA A 83 -4.41 -0.83 14.34
C ALA A 83 -5.23 -0.93 15.65
N LEU A 84 -4.59 -0.77 16.81
CA LEU A 84 -5.27 -0.75 18.11
C LEU A 84 -6.30 0.39 18.19
N ALA A 85 -5.92 1.61 17.76
CA ALA A 85 -6.83 2.76 17.69
C ALA A 85 -8.00 2.56 16.71
N ALA A 86 -7.83 1.73 15.68
CA ALA A 86 -8.89 1.33 14.79
C ALA A 86 -9.81 0.25 15.38
N GLY A 87 -9.47 -0.30 16.56
CA GLY A 87 -10.27 -1.28 17.29
C GLY A 87 -9.89 -2.73 17.04
N TYR A 88 -8.76 -3.02 16.40
CA TYR A 88 -8.18 -4.36 16.41
C TYR A 88 -7.72 -4.70 17.83
N ASN A 89 -8.01 -5.91 18.28
CA ASN A 89 -7.71 -6.31 19.66
C ASN A 89 -7.06 -7.69 19.71
N PRO A 90 -5.72 -7.77 19.82
CA PRO A 90 -4.99 -9.04 19.87
C PRO A 90 -5.36 -9.92 21.07
N GLN A 91 -5.88 -9.36 22.16
CA GLN A 91 -6.27 -10.13 23.36
C GLN A 91 -7.54 -10.97 23.11
N THR A 92 -8.48 -10.44 22.33
CA THR A 92 -9.72 -11.13 21.99
C THR A 92 -9.64 -11.87 20.66
N HIS A 93 -8.85 -11.36 19.73
CA HIS A 93 -8.63 -11.90 18.39
C HIS A 93 -7.11 -11.94 18.10
N PRO A 94 -6.41 -12.97 18.58
CA PRO A 94 -4.94 -13.00 18.60
C PRO A 94 -4.27 -12.89 17.24
N ASP A 95 -4.97 -13.18 16.14
CA ASP A 95 -4.42 -13.17 14.78
C ASP A 95 -4.85 -11.94 13.97
N ASP A 96 -5.52 -10.96 14.60
CA ASP A 96 -5.99 -9.76 13.89
C ASP A 96 -4.84 -8.89 13.40
N ILE A 97 -3.73 -8.85 14.14
CA ILE A 97 -2.51 -8.12 13.80
C ILE A 97 -1.38 -9.14 13.65
N VAL A 98 -0.58 -9.02 12.59
CA VAL A 98 0.74 -9.65 12.46
C VAL A 98 1.76 -8.54 12.32
N PHE A 99 2.91 -8.69 12.97
CA PHE A 99 4.05 -7.79 12.80
C PHE A 99 5.05 -8.42 11.84
N THR A 100 5.33 -7.75 10.72
CA THR A 100 6.26 -8.21 9.69
C THR A 100 7.44 -7.25 9.58
N ALA A 101 8.66 -7.73 9.81
CA ALA A 101 9.88 -6.93 9.61
C ALA A 101 11.11 -7.81 9.40
N ASP A 102 12.21 -7.18 9.00
CA ASP A 102 13.55 -7.80 8.93
C ASP A 102 14.40 -7.39 10.14
N VAL A 103 14.01 -6.34 10.82
CA VAL A 103 14.59 -5.84 12.08
C VAL A 103 13.48 -5.43 13.04
N ILE A 104 13.75 -5.51 14.34
CA ILE A 104 12.82 -5.07 15.37
C ILE A 104 13.57 -4.23 16.40
N ASP A 105 13.07 -3.02 16.69
CA ASP A 105 13.60 -2.20 17.76
C ASP A 105 13.05 -2.63 19.14
N GLN A 106 13.71 -2.18 20.21
CA GLN A 106 13.39 -2.59 21.57
C GLN A 106 11.94 -2.26 21.96
N ALA A 107 11.45 -1.07 21.63
CA ALA A 107 10.09 -0.65 21.98
C ALA A 107 9.03 -1.49 21.25
N THR A 108 9.28 -1.80 19.99
CA THR A 108 8.40 -2.69 19.20
C THR A 108 8.45 -4.12 19.73
N LEU A 109 9.64 -4.62 20.09
CA LEU A 109 9.83 -5.96 20.67
C LEU A 109 9.06 -6.12 21.99
N GLU A 110 9.14 -5.13 22.88
CA GLU A 110 8.37 -5.11 24.11
C GLU A 110 6.87 -5.11 23.85
N ARG A 111 6.42 -4.30 22.89
CA ARG A 111 4.99 -4.17 22.57
C ARG A 111 4.39 -5.42 21.94
N VAL A 112 5.07 -6.05 20.98
CA VAL A 112 4.59 -7.31 20.39
C VAL A 112 4.59 -8.45 21.42
N SER A 113 5.57 -8.46 22.33
CA SER A 113 5.63 -9.44 23.42
C SER A 113 4.52 -9.25 24.45
N GLU A 114 4.24 -8.00 24.86
CA GLU A 114 3.14 -7.66 25.75
C GLU A 114 1.78 -8.07 25.19
N LEU A 115 1.53 -7.76 23.93
CA LEU A 115 0.26 -8.01 23.26
C LEU A 115 0.16 -9.41 22.63
N GLN A 116 1.23 -10.20 22.68
CA GLN A 116 1.32 -11.52 22.04
C GLN A 116 0.98 -11.50 20.54
N ILE A 117 1.36 -10.41 19.86
CA ILE A 117 1.15 -10.24 18.42
C ILE A 117 2.08 -11.21 17.66
N PRO A 118 1.59 -12.09 16.78
CA PRO A 118 2.43 -12.97 15.99
C PRO A 118 3.44 -12.17 15.16
N VAL A 119 4.68 -12.66 15.10
CA VAL A 119 5.79 -12.00 14.40
C VAL A 119 6.16 -12.79 13.16
N ASN A 120 6.12 -12.15 12.00
CA ASN A 120 6.64 -12.67 10.74
C ASN A 120 8.10 -12.22 10.61
N ALA A 121 9.01 -13.07 11.03
CA ALA A 121 10.43 -12.75 11.14
C ALA A 121 11.14 -12.82 9.80
N GLY A 122 11.88 -11.78 9.46
CA GLY A 122 12.71 -11.66 8.26
C GLY A 122 14.19 -11.99 8.49
N SER A 123 14.60 -12.29 9.73
CA SER A 123 15.97 -12.68 10.05
C SER A 123 16.03 -13.66 11.22
N VAL A 124 17.11 -14.45 11.29
CA VAL A 124 17.38 -15.39 12.40
C VAL A 124 17.64 -14.62 13.69
N ASP A 125 18.35 -13.49 13.61
CA ASP A 125 18.63 -12.64 14.77
C ASP A 125 17.33 -12.07 15.38
N MET A 126 16.37 -11.70 14.55
CA MET A 126 15.05 -11.22 15.01
C MET A 126 14.28 -12.31 15.77
N LEU A 127 14.35 -13.56 15.31
CA LEU A 127 13.79 -14.71 16.03
C LEU A 127 14.44 -14.92 17.39
N ASP A 128 15.78 -14.81 17.47
CA ASP A 128 16.52 -15.00 18.71
C ASP A 128 16.21 -13.87 19.72
N GLN A 129 16.19 -12.61 19.26
CA GLN A 129 15.79 -11.47 20.10
C GLN A 129 14.36 -11.64 20.65
N LEU A 130 13.41 -12.06 19.82
CA LEU A 130 12.04 -12.32 20.25
C LEU A 130 11.98 -13.48 21.25
N GLY A 131 12.70 -14.56 20.99
CA GLY A 131 12.74 -15.74 21.85
C GLY A 131 13.34 -15.48 23.23
N GLN A 132 14.33 -14.59 23.33
CA GLN A 132 14.93 -14.17 24.60
C GLN A 132 13.92 -13.40 25.48
N VAL A 133 13.05 -12.58 24.88
CA VAL A 133 12.09 -11.73 25.60
C VAL A 133 10.75 -12.45 25.83
N SER A 134 10.30 -13.25 24.85
CA SER A 134 9.02 -13.93 24.86
C SER A 134 9.12 -15.38 24.39
N PRO A 135 9.67 -16.29 25.24
CA PRO A 135 9.69 -17.72 24.90
C PRO A 135 8.30 -18.26 24.61
N GLY A 136 8.19 -19.15 23.63
CA GLY A 136 6.90 -19.70 23.23
C GLY A 136 6.07 -18.77 22.33
N HIS A 137 6.60 -17.64 21.89
CA HIS A 137 5.90 -16.69 21.03
C HIS A 137 5.53 -17.30 19.66
N ARG A 138 4.40 -16.87 19.10
CA ARG A 138 3.96 -17.32 17.76
C ARG A 138 4.71 -16.59 16.67
N VAL A 139 5.28 -17.36 15.74
CA VAL A 139 6.12 -16.82 14.66
C VAL A 139 5.74 -17.37 13.30
N TRP A 140 5.91 -16.53 12.31
CA TRP A 140 5.98 -16.87 10.89
C TRP A 140 7.44 -16.71 10.43
N LEU A 141 7.83 -17.42 9.41
CA LEU A 141 9.11 -17.21 8.74
C LEU A 141 8.88 -16.60 7.36
N ARG A 142 9.35 -15.37 7.17
CA ARG A 142 9.43 -14.79 5.84
C ARG A 142 10.63 -15.34 5.11
N VAL A 143 10.39 -16.13 4.08
CA VAL A 143 11.43 -16.82 3.32
C VAL A 143 11.76 -16.07 2.04
N ASN A 144 13.06 -15.84 1.80
CA ASN A 144 13.58 -15.41 0.51
C ASN A 144 13.99 -16.66 -0.28
N PRO A 145 13.28 -17.01 -1.36
CA PRO A 145 13.54 -18.26 -2.10
C PRO A 145 14.74 -18.19 -3.05
N GLY A 146 15.52 -17.10 -3.03
CA GLY A 146 16.69 -16.90 -3.88
C GLY A 146 16.41 -16.26 -5.24
N PHE A 147 15.17 -15.91 -5.52
CA PHE A 147 14.75 -15.17 -6.71
C PHE A 147 13.63 -14.18 -6.35
N GLY A 148 13.40 -13.20 -7.21
CA GLY A 148 12.37 -12.18 -6.98
C GLY A 148 11.97 -11.50 -8.28
N HIS A 149 10.87 -10.74 -8.20
CA HIS A 149 10.31 -9.95 -9.30
C HIS A 149 9.80 -8.60 -8.77
N GLY A 150 9.77 -7.58 -9.62
CA GLY A 150 9.21 -6.27 -9.29
C GLY A 150 9.24 -5.35 -10.50
N HIS A 151 8.34 -4.36 -10.56
CA HIS A 151 8.30 -3.35 -11.62
C HIS A 151 9.61 -2.53 -11.72
N SER A 152 10.36 -2.46 -10.64
CA SER A 152 11.70 -1.87 -10.58
C SER A 152 12.54 -2.58 -9.50
N GLN A 153 13.88 -2.40 -9.52
CA GLN A 153 14.76 -2.90 -8.46
C GLN A 153 14.34 -2.38 -7.06
N LYS A 154 13.78 -1.18 -6.99
CA LYS A 154 13.31 -0.57 -5.72
C LYS A 154 12.07 -1.27 -5.13
N THR A 155 11.34 -2.05 -5.92
CA THR A 155 10.13 -2.78 -5.51
C THR A 155 10.27 -4.29 -5.52
N ASN A 156 11.46 -4.80 -5.88
CA ASN A 156 11.80 -6.21 -5.77
C ASN A 156 12.08 -6.59 -4.31
N THR A 157 11.41 -7.62 -3.80
CA THR A 157 11.53 -8.08 -2.41
C THR A 157 12.05 -9.52 -2.28
N GLY A 158 12.64 -10.09 -3.34
CA GLY A 158 13.26 -11.41 -3.36
C GLY A 158 14.63 -11.41 -4.06
N GLY A 159 15.38 -12.52 -3.95
CA GLY A 159 16.70 -12.67 -4.53
C GLY A 159 17.82 -11.98 -3.74
N GLU A 160 19.06 -12.07 -4.24
CA GLU A 160 20.28 -11.61 -3.55
C GLU A 160 20.37 -10.10 -3.33
N ASN A 161 19.66 -9.30 -4.14
CA ASN A 161 19.65 -7.85 -4.05
C ASN A 161 18.53 -7.30 -3.14
N SER A 162 17.79 -8.18 -2.47
CA SER A 162 16.74 -7.82 -1.52
C SER A 162 17.21 -8.10 -0.10
N LYS A 163 16.98 -7.11 0.79
CA LYS A 163 17.23 -7.29 2.23
C LYS A 163 16.19 -8.16 2.94
N HIS A 164 15.11 -8.50 2.26
CA HIS A 164 13.92 -9.07 2.88
C HIS A 164 13.98 -10.59 3.00
N GLY A 165 13.63 -11.06 4.21
CA GLY A 165 13.39 -12.46 4.51
C GLY A 165 14.66 -13.27 4.81
N ILE A 166 14.44 -14.41 5.44
CA ILE A 166 15.49 -15.41 5.73
C ILE A 166 15.81 -16.12 4.43
N TRP A 167 17.10 -16.17 4.07
CA TRP A 167 17.53 -16.89 2.89
C TRP A 167 17.23 -18.39 3.04
N TYR A 168 16.71 -19.01 2.01
CA TYR A 168 16.16 -20.38 2.10
C TYR A 168 17.15 -21.42 2.65
N THR A 169 18.47 -21.25 2.46
CA THR A 169 19.48 -22.14 3.05
C THR A 169 19.72 -21.95 4.54
N ASP A 170 19.22 -20.84 5.12
CA ASP A 170 19.39 -20.49 6.53
C ASP A 170 18.19 -20.93 7.39
N LEU A 171 17.18 -21.58 6.78
CA LEU A 171 16.03 -22.12 7.52
C LEU A 171 16.41 -23.12 8.62
N PRO A 172 17.46 -23.98 8.48
CA PRO A 172 17.92 -24.81 9.60
C PRO A 172 18.35 -23.99 10.83
N ALA A 173 19.05 -22.86 10.63
CA ALA A 173 19.43 -21.96 11.72
C ALA A 173 18.20 -21.30 12.39
N ALA A 174 17.20 -20.94 11.60
CA ALA A 174 15.92 -20.44 12.13
C ALA A 174 15.21 -21.51 12.98
N LEU A 175 15.24 -22.77 12.54
CA LEU A 175 14.65 -23.88 13.30
C LEU A 175 15.36 -24.12 14.64
N ASP A 176 16.69 -24.03 14.67
CA ASP A 176 17.46 -24.14 15.91
C ASP A 176 17.05 -23.08 16.93
N VAL A 177 16.80 -21.84 16.48
CA VAL A 177 16.30 -20.75 17.34
C VAL A 177 14.88 -21.02 17.81
N ILE A 178 14.00 -21.46 16.91
CA ILE A 178 12.61 -21.84 17.25
C ILE A 178 12.60 -22.90 18.35
N GLN A 179 13.43 -23.94 18.23
CA GLN A 179 13.52 -25.02 19.22
C GLN A 179 14.11 -24.53 20.55
N ARG A 180 15.19 -23.73 20.51
CA ARG A 180 15.86 -23.18 21.68
C ARG A 180 14.93 -22.36 22.56
N HIS A 181 14.08 -21.53 21.94
CA HIS A 181 13.17 -20.64 22.65
C HIS A 181 11.73 -21.17 22.70
N HIS A 182 11.49 -22.40 22.24
CA HIS A 182 10.16 -23.02 22.20
C HIS A 182 9.13 -22.18 21.43
N LEU A 183 9.56 -21.42 20.41
CA LEU A 183 8.68 -20.59 19.60
C LEU A 183 7.64 -21.47 18.87
N GLN A 184 6.44 -20.93 18.69
CA GLN A 184 5.34 -21.64 18.01
C GLN A 184 5.31 -21.22 16.54
N LEU A 185 5.82 -22.10 15.67
CA LEU A 185 5.77 -21.86 14.22
C LEU A 185 4.32 -21.95 13.71
N VAL A 186 3.81 -20.85 13.17
CA VAL A 186 2.48 -20.78 12.56
C VAL A 186 2.53 -21.16 11.08
N GLY A 187 3.49 -20.59 10.33
CA GLY A 187 3.57 -20.80 8.90
C GLY A 187 4.77 -20.17 8.22
N ILE A 188 4.81 -20.35 6.91
CA ILE A 188 5.79 -19.74 6.01
C ILE A 188 5.11 -18.67 5.16
N HIS A 189 5.81 -17.56 5.00
CA HIS A 189 5.40 -16.40 4.22
C HIS A 189 6.41 -16.17 3.09
N MET A 190 5.93 -15.94 1.87
CA MET A 190 6.74 -15.49 0.75
C MET A 190 6.11 -14.25 0.12
N HIS A 191 6.90 -13.20 -0.02
CA HIS A 191 6.54 -11.99 -0.75
C HIS A 191 7.73 -11.57 -1.60
N ILE A 192 7.65 -11.68 -2.90
CA ILE A 192 8.78 -11.59 -3.81
C ILE A 192 8.71 -10.43 -4.81
N GLY A 193 7.90 -9.43 -4.54
CA GLY A 193 7.85 -8.20 -5.31
C GLY A 193 6.44 -7.72 -5.61
N SER A 194 6.33 -6.62 -6.35
CA SER A 194 5.09 -6.04 -6.81
C SER A 194 4.88 -6.27 -8.30
N GLY A 195 3.64 -6.52 -8.68
CA GLY A 195 3.25 -6.88 -10.04
C GLY A 195 2.93 -8.36 -10.17
N VAL A 196 2.08 -8.71 -11.13
CA VAL A 196 1.67 -10.10 -11.36
C VAL A 196 2.17 -10.54 -12.74
N ASP A 197 3.16 -11.44 -12.71
CA ASP A 197 3.55 -12.28 -13.83
C ASP A 197 3.18 -13.72 -13.42
N TYR A 198 2.21 -14.32 -14.10
CA TYR A 198 1.68 -15.63 -13.73
C TYR A 198 2.71 -16.75 -13.89
N ALA A 199 3.61 -16.68 -14.89
CA ALA A 199 4.67 -17.67 -15.04
C ALA A 199 5.67 -17.60 -13.86
N HIS A 200 5.98 -16.39 -13.41
CA HIS A 200 6.79 -16.17 -12.20
C HIS A 200 6.03 -16.61 -10.94
N LEU A 201 4.73 -16.35 -10.85
CA LEU A 201 3.90 -16.77 -9.73
C LEU A 201 3.86 -18.30 -9.58
N GLU A 202 3.79 -19.05 -10.68
CA GLU A 202 3.90 -20.52 -10.64
C GLU A 202 5.23 -20.99 -10.05
N GLN A 203 6.34 -20.29 -10.35
CA GLN A 203 7.65 -20.59 -9.76
C GLN A 203 7.66 -20.35 -8.24
N VAL A 204 7.00 -19.27 -7.79
CA VAL A 204 6.86 -18.94 -6.36
C VAL A 204 6.01 -19.98 -5.64
N CYS A 205 4.87 -20.36 -6.20
CA CYS A 205 4.04 -21.42 -5.64
C CYS A 205 4.81 -22.75 -5.55
N GLY A 206 5.56 -23.10 -6.59
CA GLY A 206 6.44 -24.27 -6.58
C GLY A 206 7.56 -24.18 -5.52
N ALA A 207 8.14 -22.99 -5.32
CA ALA A 207 9.14 -22.77 -4.28
C ALA A 207 8.53 -22.90 -2.87
N MET A 208 7.33 -22.36 -2.64
CA MET A 208 6.61 -22.52 -1.36
C MET A 208 6.42 -24.00 -1.03
N VAL A 209 5.95 -24.81 -1.97
CA VAL A 209 5.76 -26.26 -1.78
C VAL A 209 7.07 -26.94 -1.44
N ARG A 210 8.14 -26.69 -2.22
CA ARG A 210 9.47 -27.28 -1.97
C ARG A 210 10.00 -26.91 -0.59
N GLN A 211 9.95 -25.61 -0.23
CA GLN A 211 10.48 -25.14 1.06
C GLN A 211 9.72 -25.76 2.24
N VAL A 212 8.39 -25.89 2.17
CA VAL A 212 7.61 -26.54 3.24
C VAL A 212 8.00 -28.02 3.39
N ILE A 213 8.15 -28.74 2.26
CA ILE A 213 8.52 -30.15 2.28
C ILE A 213 9.94 -30.35 2.83
N GLU A 214 10.91 -29.57 2.35
CA GLU A 214 12.31 -29.63 2.76
C GLU A 214 12.51 -29.20 4.23
N PHE A 215 11.75 -28.19 4.67
CA PHE A 215 11.79 -27.72 6.05
C PHE A 215 11.27 -28.76 7.05
N GLY A 216 10.33 -29.60 6.64
CA GLY A 216 9.87 -30.78 7.39
C GLY A 216 9.18 -30.44 8.72
N GLN A 217 8.68 -29.23 8.88
CA GLN A 217 7.96 -28.80 10.09
C GLN A 217 6.45 -28.75 9.84
N ASP A 218 5.68 -28.98 10.90
CA ASP A 218 4.23 -28.83 10.86
C ASP A 218 3.84 -27.33 10.78
N LEU A 219 2.91 -26.98 9.89
CA LEU A 219 2.46 -25.62 9.63
C LEU A 219 0.93 -25.55 9.64
N ARG A 220 0.40 -24.47 10.18
CA ARG A 220 -1.06 -24.18 10.19
C ARG A 220 -1.51 -23.36 9.00
N ALA A 221 -0.58 -22.59 8.40
CA ALA A 221 -0.91 -21.69 7.32
C ALA A 221 0.31 -21.43 6.41
N ILE A 222 0.02 -20.99 5.19
CA ILE A 222 0.99 -20.34 4.29
C ILE A 222 0.45 -18.97 3.89
N SER A 223 1.36 -18.00 3.70
CA SER A 223 1.01 -16.66 3.21
C SER A 223 1.60 -16.43 1.82
N ALA A 224 0.72 -16.03 0.91
CA ALA A 224 1.07 -15.58 -0.44
C ALA A 224 1.77 -14.20 -0.45
N GLY A 225 1.87 -13.54 0.71
CA GLY A 225 2.35 -12.17 0.80
C GLY A 225 1.45 -11.18 0.06
N GLY A 226 2.01 -10.05 -0.31
CA GLY A 226 1.36 -9.03 -1.13
C GLY A 226 1.75 -9.13 -2.60
N GLY A 227 1.76 -7.96 -3.28
CA GLY A 227 2.24 -7.84 -4.66
C GLY A 227 1.14 -7.68 -5.70
N LEU A 228 -0.14 -7.86 -5.35
CA LEU A 228 -1.24 -7.56 -6.26
C LEU A 228 -1.20 -6.08 -6.68
N SER A 229 -1.09 -5.84 -7.99
CA SER A 229 -1.12 -4.50 -8.57
C SER A 229 -2.51 -4.11 -9.05
N VAL A 230 -2.62 -2.86 -9.49
CA VAL A 230 -3.79 -2.33 -10.20
C VAL A 230 -3.31 -1.72 -11.51
N PRO A 231 -4.15 -1.65 -12.56
CA PRO A 231 -3.82 -0.91 -13.77
C PRO A 231 -3.79 0.59 -13.47
N TYR A 232 -2.67 1.25 -13.77
CA TYR A 232 -2.48 2.70 -13.65
C TYR A 232 -2.62 3.42 -14.99
N GLN A 233 -2.35 2.69 -16.08
CA GLN A 233 -2.39 3.24 -17.44
C GLN A 233 -3.40 2.51 -18.28
N GLN A 234 -3.91 3.21 -19.29
CA GLN A 234 -4.79 2.60 -20.29
C GLN A 234 -4.04 1.48 -21.03
N GLY A 235 -4.67 0.30 -21.12
CA GLY A 235 -4.08 -0.88 -21.73
C GLY A 235 -3.37 -1.84 -20.79
N GLU A 236 -3.15 -1.46 -19.55
CA GLU A 236 -2.73 -2.40 -18.50
C GLU A 236 -3.91 -3.30 -18.09
N GLU A 237 -3.64 -4.58 -17.93
CA GLU A 237 -4.65 -5.56 -17.51
C GLU A 237 -4.83 -5.58 -16.00
N ALA A 238 -6.07 -5.69 -15.55
CA ALA A 238 -6.37 -5.94 -14.15
C ALA A 238 -5.94 -7.36 -13.75
N VAL A 239 -5.55 -7.53 -12.49
CA VAL A 239 -5.21 -8.86 -11.96
C VAL A 239 -6.46 -9.73 -11.96
N ASP A 240 -6.38 -10.92 -12.58
CA ASP A 240 -7.36 -11.99 -12.43
C ASP A 240 -7.17 -12.64 -11.04
N THR A 241 -8.00 -12.24 -10.09
CA THR A 241 -7.91 -12.71 -8.70
C THR A 241 -8.29 -14.17 -8.54
N GLU A 242 -9.15 -14.70 -9.40
CA GLU A 242 -9.54 -16.12 -9.39
C GLU A 242 -8.38 -16.99 -9.88
N HIS A 243 -7.72 -16.59 -10.97
CA HIS A 243 -6.55 -17.30 -11.47
C HIS A 243 -5.38 -17.22 -10.46
N TYR A 244 -5.14 -16.05 -9.89
CA TYR A 244 -4.13 -15.85 -8.85
C TYR A 244 -4.39 -16.78 -7.64
N TYR A 245 -5.63 -16.81 -7.15
CA TYR A 245 -6.04 -17.72 -6.08
C TYR A 245 -5.86 -19.18 -6.49
N GLY A 246 -6.25 -19.57 -7.71
CA GLY A 246 -6.15 -20.94 -8.21
C GLY A 246 -4.74 -21.52 -8.12
N LEU A 247 -3.73 -20.72 -8.50
CA LEU A 247 -2.31 -21.11 -8.42
C LEU A 247 -1.87 -21.33 -6.97
N TRP A 248 -2.16 -20.40 -6.09
CA TRP A 248 -1.83 -20.54 -4.66
C TRP A 248 -2.60 -21.65 -3.96
N ASN A 249 -3.88 -21.84 -4.31
CA ASN A 249 -4.68 -22.92 -3.76
C ASN A 249 -4.16 -24.30 -4.16
N ALA A 250 -3.69 -24.45 -5.39
CA ALA A 250 -3.06 -25.70 -5.84
C ALA A 250 -1.79 -26.01 -5.03
N ALA A 251 -0.97 -24.99 -4.71
CA ALA A 251 0.19 -25.14 -3.82
C ALA A 251 -0.22 -25.51 -2.40
N ARG A 252 -1.24 -24.81 -1.83
CA ARG A 252 -1.80 -25.11 -0.51
C ARG A 252 -2.28 -26.56 -0.41
N GLU A 253 -3.00 -27.06 -1.41
CA GLU A 253 -3.49 -28.43 -1.42
C GLU A 253 -2.39 -29.48 -1.47
N GLN A 254 -1.29 -29.20 -2.19
CA GLN A 254 -0.09 -30.06 -2.19
C GLN A 254 0.54 -30.10 -0.79
N ILE A 255 0.68 -28.96 -0.14
CA ILE A 255 1.22 -28.84 1.22
C ILE A 255 0.31 -29.57 2.21
N ALA A 256 -1.00 -29.35 2.14
CA ALA A 256 -1.97 -30.00 3.02
C ALA A 256 -1.94 -31.54 2.90
N ARG A 257 -1.78 -32.07 1.69
CA ARG A 257 -1.59 -33.51 1.47
C ARG A 257 -0.30 -34.03 2.10
N HIS A 258 0.79 -33.27 2.00
CA HIS A 258 2.08 -33.64 2.60
C HIS A 258 2.01 -33.66 4.13
N LEU A 259 1.40 -32.64 4.73
CA LEU A 259 1.27 -32.51 6.18
C LEU A 259 0.16 -33.41 6.79
N GLY A 260 -0.75 -33.90 5.98
CA GLY A 260 -1.86 -34.76 6.40
C GLY A 260 -3.03 -34.04 7.10
N HIS A 261 -3.11 -32.71 6.99
CA HIS A 261 -4.19 -31.90 7.52
C HIS A 261 -4.40 -30.60 6.70
N PRO A 262 -5.56 -29.92 6.87
CA PRO A 262 -5.82 -28.65 6.20
C PRO A 262 -4.84 -27.56 6.61
N VAL A 263 -4.46 -26.73 5.64
CA VAL A 263 -3.59 -25.55 5.81
C VAL A 263 -4.34 -24.32 5.31
N LYS A 264 -4.30 -23.22 6.08
CA LYS A 264 -4.89 -21.95 5.67
C LYS A 264 -4.04 -21.26 4.61
N LEU A 265 -4.70 -20.56 3.69
CA LEU A 265 -4.06 -19.70 2.70
C LEU A 265 -4.37 -18.23 3.03
N GLU A 266 -3.32 -17.47 3.40
CA GLU A 266 -3.42 -16.05 3.69
C GLU A 266 -2.85 -15.21 2.55
N ILE A 267 -3.32 -13.96 2.42
CA ILE A 267 -2.82 -12.97 1.46
C ILE A 267 -2.70 -11.60 2.11
N GLU A 268 -1.70 -10.79 1.71
CA GLU A 268 -1.37 -9.50 2.31
C GLU A 268 -1.42 -8.34 1.30
N PRO A 269 -2.57 -8.07 0.66
CA PRO A 269 -2.70 -6.97 -0.29
C PRO A 269 -2.60 -5.61 0.42
N GLY A 270 -1.80 -4.72 -0.13
CA GLY A 270 -1.79 -3.31 0.25
C GLY A 270 -2.39 -2.46 -0.87
N ARG A 271 -1.62 -2.28 -1.95
CA ARG A 271 -1.97 -1.49 -3.14
C ARG A 271 -3.35 -1.85 -3.70
N PHE A 272 -3.60 -3.13 -3.92
CA PHE A 272 -4.81 -3.63 -4.55
C PHE A 272 -6.08 -3.15 -3.84
N LEU A 273 -6.09 -3.11 -2.52
CA LEU A 273 -7.29 -2.76 -1.74
C LEU A 273 -7.63 -1.27 -1.79
N VAL A 274 -6.64 -0.39 -1.94
CA VAL A 274 -6.88 1.05 -1.70
C VAL A 274 -6.44 1.97 -2.84
N ALA A 275 -5.56 1.55 -3.77
CA ALA A 275 -5.02 2.46 -4.79
C ALA A 275 -6.11 3.17 -5.59
N GLN A 276 -7.05 2.42 -6.15
CA GLN A 276 -8.12 2.95 -7.00
C GLN A 276 -9.21 3.69 -6.22
N SER A 277 -9.25 3.54 -4.90
CA SER A 277 -10.20 4.27 -4.06
C SER A 277 -9.81 5.72 -3.82
N GLY A 278 -8.57 6.11 -4.09
CA GLY A 278 -8.04 7.40 -3.70
C GLY A 278 -7.71 8.33 -4.85
N VAL A 279 -8.00 9.61 -4.65
CA VAL A 279 -7.57 10.69 -5.52
C VAL A 279 -6.95 11.82 -4.71
N LEU A 280 -6.04 12.59 -5.35
CA LEU A 280 -5.52 13.85 -4.82
C LEU A 280 -6.10 14.99 -5.66
N ILE A 281 -6.87 15.89 -5.02
CA ILE A 281 -7.34 17.12 -5.64
C ILE A 281 -6.35 18.23 -5.34
N THR A 282 -5.93 18.96 -6.36
CA THR A 282 -4.99 20.06 -6.26
C THR A 282 -5.46 21.25 -7.11
N GLN A 283 -5.23 22.48 -6.65
CA GLN A 283 -5.65 23.68 -7.37
C GLN A 283 -4.53 24.20 -8.28
N VAL A 284 -4.90 24.58 -9.49
CA VAL A 284 -4.02 25.28 -10.42
C VAL A 284 -3.76 26.70 -9.87
N ARG A 285 -2.49 26.98 -9.59
CA ARG A 285 -2.04 28.28 -9.05
C ARG A 285 -1.47 29.20 -10.13
N SER A 286 -0.87 28.61 -11.16
CA SER A 286 -0.28 29.36 -12.27
C SER A 286 -0.20 28.50 -13.52
N VAL A 287 -0.28 29.13 -14.66
CA VAL A 287 -0.04 28.54 -15.96
C VAL A 287 1.02 29.39 -16.65
N LYS A 288 2.05 28.77 -17.23
CA LYS A 288 3.12 29.51 -17.91
C LYS A 288 3.75 28.72 -19.05
N GLN A 289 4.25 29.46 -20.03
CA GLN A 289 5.03 28.92 -21.13
C GLN A 289 6.53 28.99 -20.79
N MET A 290 7.24 27.87 -20.93
CA MET A 290 8.69 27.78 -20.75
C MET A 290 9.33 27.25 -22.03
N GLY A 291 9.72 28.14 -22.91
CA GLY A 291 10.13 27.78 -24.26
C GLY A 291 8.98 27.09 -25.02
N SER A 292 9.19 25.88 -25.47
CA SER A 292 8.15 25.08 -26.16
C SER A 292 7.21 24.30 -25.21
N ARG A 293 7.43 24.35 -23.89
CA ARG A 293 6.67 23.55 -22.92
C ARG A 293 5.64 24.40 -22.18
N HIS A 294 4.43 23.86 -22.10
CA HIS A 294 3.33 24.42 -21.32
C HIS A 294 3.33 23.82 -19.91
N PHE A 295 3.45 24.67 -18.89
CA PHE A 295 3.46 24.27 -17.48
C PHE A 295 2.19 24.68 -16.77
N VAL A 296 1.60 23.75 -16.05
CA VAL A 296 0.53 23.98 -15.06
C VAL A 296 1.14 23.75 -13.68
N LEU A 297 1.20 24.81 -12.86
CA LEU A 297 1.72 24.76 -11.49
C LEU A 297 0.56 24.64 -10.52
N VAL A 298 0.62 23.62 -9.67
CA VAL A 298 -0.42 23.30 -8.68
C VAL A 298 0.07 23.50 -7.25
N ASP A 299 -0.83 23.43 -6.28
CA ASP A 299 -0.52 23.64 -4.86
C ASP A 299 -0.13 22.36 -4.10
N ALA A 300 -0.27 21.17 -4.70
CA ALA A 300 0.31 19.92 -4.21
C ALA A 300 1.72 19.70 -4.80
N GLY A 301 2.61 19.07 -4.05
CA GLY A 301 3.95 18.70 -4.48
C GLY A 301 4.31 17.24 -4.22
N PHE A 302 5.56 16.86 -4.51
CA PHE A 302 5.99 15.49 -4.20
C PHE A 302 6.05 15.22 -2.69
N ASN A 303 6.09 16.26 -1.84
CA ASN A 303 5.90 16.10 -0.40
C ASN A 303 4.53 15.49 -0.05
N ASP A 304 3.53 15.70 -0.89
CA ASP A 304 2.19 15.11 -0.77
C ASP A 304 2.14 13.78 -1.50
N LEU A 305 2.46 13.74 -2.80
CA LEU A 305 2.47 12.52 -3.62
C LEU A 305 3.88 12.26 -4.17
N MET A 306 4.66 11.49 -3.42
CA MET A 306 6.08 11.19 -3.71
C MET A 306 6.29 10.29 -4.94
N ARG A 307 5.33 9.42 -5.26
CA ARG A 307 5.51 8.31 -6.19
C ARG A 307 6.01 8.71 -7.60
N PRO A 308 5.52 9.77 -8.24
CA PRO A 308 6.08 10.20 -9.53
C PRO A 308 7.56 10.58 -9.44
N ALA A 309 7.95 11.33 -8.42
CA ALA A 309 9.34 11.77 -8.24
C ALA A 309 10.28 10.62 -7.84
N MET A 310 9.83 9.69 -6.99
CA MET A 310 10.66 8.61 -6.45
C MET A 310 10.80 7.42 -7.39
N TYR A 311 9.72 7.08 -8.10
CA TYR A 311 9.62 5.84 -8.90
C TYR A 311 9.28 6.08 -10.38
N GLY A 312 9.05 7.32 -10.81
CA GLY A 312 8.46 7.61 -12.12
C GLY A 312 7.04 7.04 -12.29
N SER A 313 6.34 6.83 -11.17
CA SER A 313 5.02 6.19 -11.20
C SER A 313 4.01 7.05 -11.94
N TYR A 314 3.29 6.44 -12.86
CA TYR A 314 2.20 7.08 -13.56
C TYR A 314 0.97 7.21 -12.64
N HIS A 315 0.33 8.37 -12.68
CA HIS A 315 -1.03 8.61 -12.19
C HIS A 315 -1.81 9.33 -13.28
N HIS A 316 -3.01 8.84 -13.58
CA HIS A 316 -3.88 9.55 -14.51
C HIS A 316 -4.25 10.92 -13.91
N ILE A 317 -4.29 11.96 -14.75
CA ILE A 317 -4.64 13.32 -14.35
C ILE A 317 -5.87 13.76 -15.15
N SER A 318 -6.91 14.19 -14.45
CA SER A 318 -8.06 14.85 -15.05
C SER A 318 -8.19 16.30 -14.54
N ALA A 319 -8.97 17.12 -15.24
CA ALA A 319 -9.16 18.52 -14.91
C ALA A 319 -10.62 18.81 -14.57
N LEU A 320 -10.84 19.69 -13.59
CA LEU A 320 -12.14 20.19 -13.20
C LEU A 320 -12.12 21.73 -13.23
N ALA A 321 -13.04 22.32 -13.98
CA ALA A 321 -13.17 23.78 -13.99
C ALA A 321 -13.86 24.28 -12.72
N ALA A 322 -13.28 25.28 -12.07
CA ALA A 322 -13.83 25.85 -10.83
C ALA A 322 -15.25 26.44 -10.97
N ASP A 323 -15.61 26.85 -12.18
CA ASP A 323 -16.92 27.40 -12.50
C ASP A 323 -17.96 26.30 -12.90
N GLY A 324 -17.57 25.02 -12.82
CA GLY A 324 -18.43 23.88 -13.11
C GLY A 324 -18.66 23.61 -14.61
N ARG A 325 -18.02 24.35 -15.53
CA ARG A 325 -18.09 24.03 -16.95
C ARG A 325 -17.49 22.66 -17.25
N SER A 326 -18.08 21.90 -18.16
CA SER A 326 -17.52 20.65 -18.62
C SER A 326 -16.22 20.89 -19.41
N LEU A 327 -15.19 20.13 -19.10
CA LEU A 327 -13.92 20.08 -19.84
C LEU A 327 -13.78 18.80 -20.71
N GLU A 328 -14.81 17.96 -20.75
CA GLU A 328 -14.77 16.63 -21.42
C GLU A 328 -14.44 16.73 -22.90
N HIS A 329 -14.89 17.77 -23.58
CA HIS A 329 -14.63 18.00 -25.03
C HIS A 329 -13.77 19.24 -25.29
N ALA A 330 -13.13 19.78 -24.24
CA ALA A 330 -12.24 20.91 -24.41
C ALA A 330 -10.98 20.52 -25.21
N PRO A 331 -10.42 21.45 -26.00
CA PRO A 331 -9.11 21.20 -26.64
C PRO A 331 -8.06 20.84 -25.59
N THR A 332 -7.20 19.87 -25.94
CA THR A 332 -6.10 19.46 -25.05
C THR A 332 -4.78 20.14 -25.44
N VAL A 333 -3.95 20.39 -24.44
CA VAL A 333 -2.62 20.95 -24.57
C VAL A 333 -1.62 19.97 -23.94
N GLU A 334 -0.48 19.76 -24.60
CA GLU A 334 0.63 18.98 -24.05
C GLU A 334 1.23 19.70 -22.84
N THR A 335 0.93 19.22 -21.64
CA THR A 335 1.13 19.91 -20.37
C THR A 335 2.11 19.18 -19.47
N VAL A 336 3.03 19.91 -18.87
CA VAL A 336 3.82 19.50 -17.70
C VAL A 336 3.11 19.95 -16.45
N VAL A 337 2.83 19.04 -15.52
CA VAL A 337 2.22 19.34 -14.22
C VAL A 337 3.30 19.33 -13.15
N ALA A 338 3.50 20.46 -12.46
CA ALA A 338 4.53 20.62 -11.45
C ALA A 338 3.98 21.25 -10.16
N GLY A 339 4.61 20.93 -9.03
CA GLY A 339 4.21 21.38 -7.71
C GLY A 339 4.91 22.69 -7.26
N PRO A 340 4.71 23.06 -5.99
CA PRO A 340 5.18 24.33 -5.42
C PRO A 340 6.54 24.24 -4.72
N LEU A 341 7.17 23.05 -4.67
CA LEU A 341 8.38 22.87 -3.89
C LEU A 341 9.57 23.55 -4.58
N CYS A 342 10.51 24.03 -3.76
CA CYS A 342 11.76 24.61 -4.25
C CYS A 342 12.75 23.50 -4.67
N GLU A 343 12.32 22.65 -5.60
CA GLU A 343 13.03 21.46 -6.07
C GLU A 343 12.65 21.15 -7.52
N SER A 344 13.65 21.00 -8.41
CA SER A 344 13.42 20.75 -9.84
C SER A 344 12.70 19.43 -10.12
N GLY A 345 12.81 18.44 -9.21
CA GLY A 345 12.14 17.16 -9.30
C GLY A 345 10.66 17.19 -8.92
N ASP A 346 10.10 18.36 -8.53
CA ASP A 346 8.70 18.50 -8.15
C ASP A 346 7.78 18.57 -9.37
N VAL A 347 7.75 17.49 -10.11
CA VAL A 347 6.97 17.29 -11.34
C VAL A 347 6.20 15.99 -11.25
N PHE A 348 4.88 16.05 -11.46
CA PHE A 348 4.03 14.85 -11.46
C PHE A 348 4.08 14.09 -12.78
N THR A 349 4.39 14.79 -13.87
CA THR A 349 4.48 14.22 -15.21
C THR A 349 5.94 13.92 -15.55
N GLN A 350 6.48 12.87 -14.93
CA GLN A 350 7.86 12.41 -15.16
C GLN A 350 7.95 10.88 -15.14
N GLN A 351 8.96 10.35 -15.81
CA GLN A 351 9.36 8.95 -15.79
C GLN A 351 10.44 8.68 -14.74
N GLU A 352 10.76 7.41 -14.53
CA GLU A 352 11.91 7.00 -13.73
C GLU A 352 13.20 7.68 -14.26
N GLY A 353 14.04 8.15 -13.33
CA GLY A 353 15.22 8.93 -13.65
C GLY A 353 14.98 10.42 -13.80
N GLY A 354 13.75 10.92 -13.59
CA GLY A 354 13.43 12.35 -13.58
C GLY A 354 13.19 12.96 -14.96
N ASN A 355 13.04 12.16 -16.00
CA ASN A 355 12.73 12.63 -17.35
C ASN A 355 11.31 13.22 -17.42
N VAL A 356 11.22 14.55 -17.62
CA VAL A 356 9.94 15.26 -17.70
C VAL A 356 9.21 14.91 -18.97
N GLU A 357 7.95 14.50 -18.82
CA GLU A 357 7.00 14.22 -19.91
C GLU A 357 5.87 15.26 -19.94
N THR A 358 5.10 15.22 -21.02
CA THR A 358 3.83 15.94 -21.11
C THR A 358 2.66 14.99 -20.98
N ARG A 359 1.51 15.54 -20.62
CA ARG A 359 0.20 14.88 -20.70
C ARG A 359 -0.74 15.77 -21.51
N ALA A 360 -1.51 15.16 -22.41
CA ALA A 360 -2.57 15.84 -23.11
C ALA A 360 -3.72 16.13 -22.14
N LEU A 361 -3.79 17.33 -21.59
CA LEU A 361 -4.80 17.77 -20.64
C LEU A 361 -5.67 18.88 -21.28
N PRO A 362 -6.97 19.00 -20.89
CA PRO A 362 -7.76 20.16 -21.22
C PRO A 362 -7.07 21.46 -20.80
N GLU A 363 -7.23 22.52 -21.58
CA GLU A 363 -6.69 23.83 -21.20
C GLU A 363 -7.35 24.33 -19.92
N VAL A 364 -6.53 24.55 -18.89
CA VAL A 364 -6.94 25.03 -17.56
C VAL A 364 -6.36 26.40 -17.26
N LYS A 365 -6.96 27.11 -16.31
CA LYS A 365 -6.50 28.42 -15.81
C LYS A 365 -6.31 28.39 -14.29
N ALA A 366 -5.63 29.41 -13.77
CA ALA A 366 -5.51 29.58 -12.32
C ALA A 366 -6.90 29.59 -11.67
N GLY A 367 -7.04 28.82 -10.59
CA GLY A 367 -8.29 28.59 -9.88
C GLY A 367 -9.00 27.27 -10.25
N ASP A 368 -8.78 26.71 -11.44
CA ASP A 368 -9.28 25.37 -11.79
C ASP A 368 -8.54 24.28 -10.97
N TYR A 369 -9.02 23.04 -11.05
CA TYR A 369 -8.45 21.93 -10.28
C TYR A 369 -7.93 20.82 -11.19
N LEU A 370 -6.88 20.15 -10.74
CA LEU A 370 -6.46 18.87 -11.27
C LEU A 370 -6.74 17.77 -10.25
N VAL A 371 -7.09 16.59 -10.74
CA VAL A 371 -7.32 15.38 -9.94
C VAL A 371 -6.33 14.33 -10.39
N LEU A 372 -5.45 13.89 -9.47
CA LEU A 372 -4.56 12.78 -9.68
C LEU A 372 -5.23 11.51 -9.17
N HIS A 373 -5.42 10.54 -10.07
CA HIS A 373 -6.17 9.30 -9.80
C HIS A 373 -5.28 8.18 -9.26
N ASP A 374 -5.92 7.13 -8.72
CA ASP A 374 -5.27 5.90 -8.22
C ASP A 374 -4.20 6.16 -7.16
N THR A 375 -4.40 7.17 -6.33
CA THR A 375 -3.43 7.63 -5.33
C THR A 375 -3.69 7.10 -3.92
N GLY A 376 -4.68 6.22 -3.73
CA GLY A 376 -5.07 5.71 -2.42
C GLY A 376 -4.02 4.84 -1.73
N ALA A 377 -3.05 4.29 -2.48
CA ALA A 377 -1.94 3.53 -1.94
C ALA A 377 -0.63 4.32 -2.08
N TYR A 378 0.14 4.40 -0.99
CA TYR A 378 1.46 5.06 -0.96
C TYR A 378 1.42 6.53 -1.40
N GLY A 379 0.24 7.17 -1.27
CA GLY A 379 0.05 8.60 -1.40
C GLY A 379 0.22 9.27 -0.04
N ALA A 380 -0.88 9.47 0.68
CA ALA A 380 -0.87 10.12 2.00
C ALA A 380 0.05 9.44 3.02
N SER A 381 0.25 8.12 2.94
CA SER A 381 1.16 7.38 3.83
C SER A 381 2.65 7.68 3.60
N MET A 382 3.03 8.21 2.44
CA MET A 382 4.39 8.62 2.13
C MET A 382 4.58 10.15 2.15
N SER A 383 3.57 10.91 2.57
CA SER A 383 3.65 12.36 2.67
C SER A 383 4.69 12.80 3.70
N SER A 384 5.28 13.96 3.48
CA SER A 384 6.29 14.55 4.37
C SER A 384 6.08 16.05 4.56
N ASN A 385 6.79 16.62 5.53
CA ASN A 385 6.82 18.06 5.77
C ASN A 385 7.95 18.77 4.99
N TYR A 386 8.40 18.23 3.85
CA TYR A 386 9.44 18.90 3.07
C TYR A 386 9.03 20.32 2.69
N ASN A 387 9.99 21.25 2.68
CA ASN A 387 9.81 22.70 2.60
C ASN A 387 8.87 23.27 3.70
N SER A 388 8.80 22.61 4.88
CA SER A 388 7.94 22.99 6.01
C SER A 388 6.45 23.08 5.64
N ARG A 389 5.99 22.23 4.72
CA ARG A 389 4.58 22.20 4.31
C ARG A 389 3.79 21.24 5.20
N PRO A 390 2.58 21.66 5.67
CA PRO A 390 1.72 20.81 6.48
C PRO A 390 1.19 19.61 5.71
N LEU A 391 0.98 18.48 6.42
CA LEU A 391 0.26 17.33 5.89
C LEU A 391 -1.17 17.69 5.53
N LEU A 392 -1.65 17.16 4.41
CA LEU A 392 -2.97 17.46 3.85
C LEU A 392 -4.10 16.78 4.63
N PRO A 393 -5.33 17.33 4.55
CA PRO A 393 -6.53 16.67 5.06
C PRO A 393 -6.86 15.44 4.22
N GLU A 394 -7.51 14.46 4.85
CA GLU A 394 -8.06 13.27 4.20
C GLU A 394 -9.56 13.21 4.41
N VAL A 395 -10.30 12.92 3.35
CA VAL A 395 -11.77 12.81 3.31
C VAL A 395 -12.15 11.41 2.81
N LEU A 396 -13.15 10.82 3.42
CA LEU A 396 -13.72 9.53 2.99
C LEU A 396 -15.16 9.74 2.55
N PHE A 397 -15.47 9.36 1.33
CA PHE A 397 -16.85 9.12 0.90
C PHE A 397 -17.31 7.74 1.37
N ASP A 398 -18.46 7.69 2.00
CA ASP A 398 -19.15 6.47 2.38
C ASP A 398 -20.66 6.66 2.22
N ASN A 399 -21.28 5.90 1.31
CA ASN A 399 -22.69 5.99 0.96
C ASN A 399 -23.15 7.42 0.58
N GLY A 400 -22.40 8.09 -0.26
CA GLY A 400 -22.68 9.44 -0.76
C GLY A 400 -22.36 10.58 0.21
N GLN A 401 -21.85 10.26 1.40
CA GLN A 401 -21.50 11.25 2.42
C GLN A 401 -19.98 11.40 2.53
N ALA A 402 -19.50 12.64 2.36
CA ALA A 402 -18.10 12.99 2.61
C ALA A 402 -17.88 13.28 4.11
N ARG A 403 -16.87 12.68 4.69
CA ARG A 403 -16.46 12.99 6.07
C ARG A 403 -14.96 13.16 6.19
N LEU A 404 -14.55 14.12 6.99
CA LEU A 404 -13.13 14.32 7.32
C LEU A 404 -12.62 13.14 8.16
N ILE A 405 -11.55 12.49 7.71
CA ILE A 405 -10.91 11.36 8.40
C ILE A 405 -9.49 11.69 8.89
N ARG A 406 -8.92 12.79 8.43
CA ARG A 406 -7.75 13.46 8.99
C ARG A 406 -7.88 14.96 8.69
N ARG A 407 -7.73 15.81 9.69
CA ARG A 407 -7.64 17.25 9.45
C ARG A 407 -6.27 17.64 8.90
N ARG A 408 -6.19 18.82 8.31
CA ARG A 408 -4.90 19.40 7.91
C ARG A 408 -4.01 19.61 9.15
N GLN A 409 -2.73 19.31 9.04
CA GLN A 409 -1.74 19.68 10.05
C GLN A 409 -1.64 21.21 10.12
N THR A 410 -1.52 21.76 11.33
CA THR A 410 -1.29 23.21 11.50
C THR A 410 0.21 23.52 11.52
N ILE A 411 0.54 24.80 11.29
CA ILE A 411 1.95 25.25 11.39
C ILE A 411 2.44 25.12 12.84
N GLU A 412 1.58 25.37 13.81
CA GLU A 412 1.90 25.24 15.24
C GLU A 412 2.29 23.78 15.58
N GLU A 413 1.58 22.80 15.04
CA GLU A 413 1.90 21.38 15.24
C GLU A 413 3.24 20.99 14.56
N LEU A 414 3.54 21.60 13.42
CA LEU A 414 4.82 21.39 12.74
C LEU A 414 5.99 21.92 13.55
N LEU A 415 5.82 23.06 14.23
CA LEU A 415 6.84 23.71 15.06
C LEU A 415 6.90 23.14 16.48
N ALA A 416 5.87 22.46 16.95
CA ALA A 416 5.73 22.06 18.36
C ALA A 416 6.87 21.18 18.88
N LEU A 417 7.54 20.40 18.02
CA LEU A 417 8.67 19.55 18.40
C LEU A 417 9.97 20.34 18.63
N GLU A 418 10.05 21.58 18.17
CA GLU A 418 11.24 22.44 18.23
C GLU A 418 11.07 23.58 19.23
N LEU A 419 9.83 23.91 19.63
CA LEU A 419 9.53 24.91 20.66
C LEU A 419 9.59 24.26 22.03
N LEU A 420 10.81 24.13 22.58
CA LEU A 420 11.11 23.47 23.87
C LEU A 420 10.88 24.43 25.05
#